data_879e12c9a0ec815022e1443db1f470c9
#
_entry.id   879e12c9a0ec815022e1443db1f470c9
#
_cell.length_a   1.000
_cell.length_b   1.000
_cell.length_c   1.000
_cell.angle_alpha   90.00
_cell.angle_beta   90.00
_cell.angle_gamma   90.00
#
_symmetry.space_group_name_H-M   'P 1'
#
loop_
_entity.id
_entity.type
_entity.pdbx_description
1 polymer ?
#
loop_
_entity_poly.entity_id
_entity_poly.type
_entity_poly.pdbx_seq_one_letter_code
_entity_poly.pdbx_strand_id
1 'polypeptide(L)'
;FTQTYSNQIRKFTLTDDGTNLVVNHLQSITDNTNLHRRDFNMLPQILPSGEEGLTVFSGVFQTVADLPYLNCVIIDSINYSANNSFAQYFNQYQCANISMHSDSMNEMYNLFFGGMSQYYENAGQLIQDDNVPFVKTIACVKRAPTGIMNEYKLPIELPSFLGAGSEFIPDNNLSFYRNGVLKYDSLPNDTILAGYIYGGITSPSPNVFNTGMMGSNGTSSVNSIFRVYIVKNAVTSDLINISSNPFLLQVFPNPSSGKVNIIFYTDTDKEVEVSLRNQSGELVWSERMNSLSGGAHKFSCSPNKNLIPGSYFISIDSGSKHVTRKIVIIK
;
A
#
# COMPACT_ATOMS: atom_id res chain seq x y z
N PHE A 1 25.51 -12.81 -1.58
CA PHE A 1 25.25 -11.50 -2.21
C PHE A 1 24.39 -10.66 -1.27
N THR A 2 24.92 -9.53 -0.80
CA THR A 2 24.19 -8.61 0.08
C THR A 2 23.70 -7.44 -0.75
N GLN A 3 22.39 -7.19 -0.73
CA GLN A 3 21.79 -6.00 -1.35
C GLN A 3 21.75 -4.86 -0.34
N THR A 4 22.06 -3.65 -0.83
CA THR A 4 21.88 -2.41 -0.07
C THR A 4 20.81 -1.58 -0.77
N TYR A 5 19.71 -1.30 -0.08
CA TYR A 5 18.64 -0.48 -0.62
C TYR A 5 18.94 1.00 -0.42
N SER A 6 18.60 1.80 -1.43
CA SER A 6 18.63 3.25 -1.30
C SER A 6 17.45 3.71 -0.43
N ASN A 7 17.73 4.70 0.42
CA ASN A 7 16.75 5.38 1.27
C ASN A 7 16.60 6.85 0.86
N GLN A 8 16.72 7.12 -0.45
CA GLN A 8 16.86 8.48 -0.99
C GLN A 8 15.90 8.75 -2.14
N ILE A 9 15.42 10.00 -2.20
CA ILE A 9 14.94 10.61 -3.42
C ILE A 9 16.13 11.28 -4.09
N ARG A 10 16.52 10.80 -5.27
CA ARG A 10 17.59 11.38 -6.08
C ARG A 10 17.01 12.26 -7.14
N LYS A 11 17.40 13.53 -7.14
CA LYS A 11 16.98 14.51 -8.14
C LYS A 11 18.12 14.77 -9.12
N PHE A 12 17.80 14.96 -10.37
CA PHE A 12 18.76 15.33 -11.40
C PHE A 12 18.07 16.11 -12.52
N THR A 13 18.85 16.89 -13.27
CA THR A 13 18.43 17.44 -14.54
C THR A 13 19.09 16.69 -15.68
N LEU A 14 18.35 16.50 -16.75
CA LEU A 14 18.82 15.89 -17.97
C LEU A 14 18.79 16.93 -19.08
N THR A 15 19.93 17.16 -19.71
CA THR A 15 20.04 18.04 -20.90
C THR A 15 20.54 17.21 -22.07
N ASP A 16 19.79 17.26 -23.16
CA ASP A 16 20.14 16.62 -24.43
C ASP A 16 20.20 17.72 -25.49
N ASP A 17 21.37 17.89 -26.12
CA ASP A 17 21.59 18.85 -27.24
C ASP A 17 21.56 18.16 -28.60
N GLY A 18 21.14 16.90 -28.66
CA GLY A 18 21.14 16.06 -29.87
C GLY A 18 22.47 15.39 -30.17
N THR A 19 23.54 15.71 -29.45
CA THR A 19 24.89 15.13 -29.57
C THR A 19 25.39 14.60 -28.21
N ASN A 20 25.14 15.35 -27.14
CA ASN A 20 25.61 15.03 -25.82
C ASN A 20 24.42 14.96 -24.84
N LEU A 21 24.44 13.92 -23.99
CA LEU A 21 23.52 13.75 -22.89
C LEU A 21 24.24 14.08 -21.59
N VAL A 22 23.79 15.13 -20.89
CA VAL A 22 24.40 15.59 -19.65
C VAL A 22 23.44 15.39 -18.48
N VAL A 23 23.88 14.68 -17.45
CA VAL A 23 23.14 14.47 -16.21
C VAL A 23 23.78 15.31 -15.10
N ASN A 24 23.04 16.27 -14.54
CA ASN A 24 23.46 17.05 -13.38
C ASN A 24 22.69 16.59 -12.14
N HIS A 25 23.40 16.00 -11.18
CA HIS A 25 22.81 15.57 -9.92
C HIS A 25 22.54 16.77 -9.01
N LEU A 26 21.34 16.82 -8.44
CA LEU A 26 20.93 17.79 -7.44
C LEU A 26 21.02 17.14 -6.05
N GLN A 27 20.85 17.95 -5.00
CA GLN A 27 20.87 17.45 -3.63
C GLN A 27 19.79 16.37 -3.43
N SER A 28 20.22 15.20 -2.95
CA SER A 28 19.32 14.10 -2.60
C SER A 28 18.65 14.35 -1.25
N ILE A 29 17.44 13.83 -1.11
CA ILE A 29 16.71 13.79 0.16
C ILE A 29 16.82 12.39 0.73
N THR A 30 17.20 12.27 2.00
CA THR A 30 17.39 10.97 2.69
C THR A 30 16.38 10.82 3.81
N ASP A 31 15.68 9.68 3.86
CA ASP A 31 14.76 9.30 4.93
C ASP A 31 14.81 7.78 5.14
N ASN A 32 15.46 7.35 6.22
CA ASN A 32 15.62 5.93 6.55
C ASN A 32 14.30 5.23 6.87
N THR A 33 13.31 5.97 7.32
CA THR A 33 12.03 5.42 7.76
C THR A 33 11.07 5.21 6.59
N ASN A 34 10.99 6.18 5.67
CA ASN A 34 9.94 6.18 4.65
C ASN A 34 10.44 5.90 3.24
N LEU A 35 11.75 6.01 2.97
CA LEU A 35 12.32 5.84 1.63
C LEU A 35 13.12 4.55 1.44
N HIS A 36 13.26 3.72 2.49
CA HIS A 36 13.90 2.40 2.39
C HIS A 36 12.91 1.38 1.79
N ARG A 37 12.49 1.63 0.55
CA ARG A 37 11.43 0.86 -0.13
C ARG A 37 11.97 0.21 -1.40
N ARG A 38 11.54 -1.02 -1.63
CA ARG A 38 11.72 -1.75 -2.88
C ARG A 38 10.35 -2.15 -3.43
N ASP A 39 10.27 -2.36 -4.73
CA ASP A 39 9.06 -2.86 -5.43
C ASP A 39 7.80 -2.00 -5.17
N PHE A 40 7.99 -0.69 -4.98
CA PHE A 40 6.91 0.27 -4.80
C PHE A 40 6.25 0.65 -6.13
N ASN A 41 5.03 1.17 -6.07
CA ASN A 41 4.39 1.83 -7.21
C ASN A 41 4.57 3.34 -7.07
N MET A 42 5.32 3.97 -7.97
CA MET A 42 5.46 5.42 -8.00
C MET A 42 4.59 5.98 -9.13
N LEU A 43 3.50 6.64 -8.75
CA LEU A 43 2.48 7.12 -9.66
C LEU A 43 2.51 8.64 -9.80
N PRO A 44 2.35 9.17 -11.04
CA PRO A 44 2.14 10.59 -11.26
C PRO A 44 0.80 11.05 -10.63
N GLN A 45 0.78 12.26 -10.12
CA GLN A 45 -0.36 12.86 -9.44
C GLN A 45 -0.60 14.29 -9.93
N ILE A 46 -1.85 14.73 -9.82
CA ILE A 46 -2.19 16.14 -9.69
C ILE A 46 -2.47 16.37 -8.21
N LEU A 47 -1.67 17.18 -7.55
CA LEU A 47 -1.76 17.44 -6.12
C LEU A 47 -3.01 18.30 -5.79
N PRO A 48 -3.44 18.41 -4.51
CA PRO A 48 -4.55 19.26 -4.14
C PRO A 48 -4.40 20.73 -4.56
N SER A 49 -3.15 21.20 -4.69
CA SER A 49 -2.81 22.56 -5.21
C SER A 49 -3.05 22.70 -6.72
N GLY A 50 -3.27 21.61 -7.46
CA GLY A 50 -3.29 21.58 -8.92
C GLY A 50 -1.93 21.37 -9.58
N GLU A 51 -0.85 21.31 -8.80
CA GLU A 51 0.50 21.06 -9.32
C GLU A 51 0.72 19.57 -9.64
N GLU A 52 1.59 19.31 -10.61
CA GLU A 52 2.07 17.95 -10.88
C GLU A 52 3.00 17.48 -9.77
N GLY A 53 2.82 16.23 -9.34
CA GLY A 53 3.64 15.58 -8.33
C GLY A 53 3.73 14.09 -8.54
N LEU A 54 4.29 13.40 -7.56
CA LEU A 54 4.39 11.93 -7.51
C LEU A 54 3.91 11.42 -6.16
N THR A 55 3.36 10.22 -6.14
CA THR A 55 3.15 9.49 -4.88
C THR A 55 3.75 8.10 -4.98
N VAL A 56 4.59 7.77 -4.00
CA VAL A 56 5.14 6.43 -3.81
C VAL A 56 4.18 5.66 -2.92
N PHE A 57 3.50 4.68 -3.50
CA PHE A 57 2.57 3.80 -2.82
C PHE A 57 3.26 2.48 -2.46
N SER A 58 2.95 1.93 -1.29
CA SER A 58 3.42 0.63 -0.83
C SER A 58 4.95 0.45 -0.92
N GLY A 59 5.39 -0.69 -1.40
CA GLY A 59 6.77 -1.18 -1.38
C GLY A 59 7.06 -2.01 -0.14
N VAL A 60 8.16 -2.73 -0.15
CA VAL A 60 8.54 -3.68 0.89
C VAL A 60 9.88 -3.34 1.54
N PHE A 61 10.19 -4.09 2.61
CA PHE A 61 11.43 -4.01 3.41
C PHE A 61 11.54 -2.75 4.25
N GLN A 62 10.56 -2.56 5.14
CA GLN A 62 10.70 -1.55 6.19
C GLN A 62 11.97 -1.79 7.01
N THR A 63 12.65 -0.74 7.42
CA THR A 63 13.90 -0.86 8.24
C THR A 63 13.69 -1.58 9.56
N VAL A 64 12.48 -1.63 10.06
CA VAL A 64 12.10 -2.25 11.35
C VAL A 64 11.54 -3.67 11.20
N ALA A 65 11.10 -4.07 10.00
CA ALA A 65 10.58 -5.40 9.68
C ALA A 65 10.56 -5.62 8.18
N ASP A 66 10.73 -6.89 7.73
CA ASP A 66 10.65 -7.27 6.31
C ASP A 66 9.19 -7.35 5.85
N LEU A 67 8.45 -6.25 5.98
CA LEU A 67 7.03 -6.14 5.66
C LEU A 67 6.77 -4.98 4.70
N PRO A 68 5.63 -5.00 3.98
CA PRO A 68 5.21 -3.90 3.14
C PRO A 68 4.91 -2.62 3.94
N TYR A 69 5.15 -1.48 3.31
CA TYR A 69 4.72 -0.18 3.83
C TYR A 69 3.20 -0.02 3.64
N LEU A 70 2.51 0.49 4.66
CA LEU A 70 1.11 0.86 4.55
C LEU A 70 0.92 2.35 4.23
N ASN A 71 1.87 3.21 4.62
CA ASN A 71 1.82 4.63 4.30
C ASN A 71 2.31 4.90 2.86
N CYS A 72 2.01 6.08 2.35
CA CYS A 72 2.57 6.56 1.09
C CYS A 72 3.48 7.77 1.30
N VAL A 73 4.29 8.09 0.29
CA VAL A 73 5.14 9.28 0.27
C VAL A 73 4.73 10.16 -0.90
N ILE A 74 4.32 11.40 -0.59
CA ILE A 74 3.93 12.41 -1.56
C ILE A 74 5.16 13.27 -1.85
N ILE A 75 5.45 13.50 -3.13
CA ILE A 75 6.61 14.24 -3.61
C ILE A 75 6.08 15.36 -4.51
N ASP A 76 6.40 16.59 -4.16
CA ASP A 76 6.18 17.76 -5.00
C ASP A 76 7.48 18.25 -5.69
N SER A 77 7.45 19.39 -6.32
CA SER A 77 8.61 19.98 -7.02
C SER A 77 9.77 20.34 -6.08
N ILE A 78 9.49 20.56 -4.80
CA ILE A 78 10.46 21.09 -3.83
C ILE A 78 10.79 20.04 -2.76
N ASN A 79 9.77 19.42 -2.16
CA ASN A 79 9.84 18.60 -0.96
C ASN A 79 9.19 17.22 -1.13
N TYR A 80 9.17 16.48 -0.04
CA TYR A 80 8.37 15.28 0.12
C TYR A 80 7.70 15.27 1.49
N SER A 81 6.63 14.50 1.63
CA SER A 81 5.98 14.23 2.91
C SER A 81 5.49 12.81 2.98
N ALA A 82 5.72 12.14 4.12
CA ALA A 82 5.13 10.84 4.38
C ALA A 82 3.70 11.02 4.93
N ASN A 83 2.71 10.41 4.27
CA ASN A 83 1.34 10.42 4.74
C ASN A 83 1.10 9.25 5.69
N ASN A 84 1.34 9.47 6.98
CA ASN A 84 1.18 8.47 8.03
C ASN A 84 -0.25 8.41 8.59
N SER A 85 -1.15 9.25 8.12
CA SER A 85 -2.59 9.20 8.44
C SER A 85 -3.40 8.35 7.47
N PHE A 86 -2.77 7.84 6.42
CA PHE A 86 -3.37 6.95 5.43
C PHE A 86 -2.75 5.56 5.52
N ALA A 87 -3.58 4.52 5.47
CA ALA A 87 -3.16 3.13 5.37
C ALA A 87 -3.66 2.50 4.08
N GLN A 88 -2.74 2.11 3.20
CA GLN A 88 -3.02 1.27 2.05
C GLN A 88 -2.89 -0.19 2.49
N TYR A 89 -4.00 -0.80 2.92
CA TYR A 89 -3.98 -2.18 3.38
C TYR A 89 -3.75 -3.17 2.26
N PHE A 90 -4.38 -2.98 1.10
CA PHE A 90 -4.11 -3.82 -0.06
C PHE A 90 -2.77 -3.52 -0.72
N ASN A 91 -1.85 -2.97 -0.04
CA ASN A 91 -0.50 -2.56 -0.44
C ASN A 91 0.11 -3.33 -1.63
N GLN A 92 -0.66 -3.49 -2.68
CA GLN A 92 -0.36 -4.19 -3.92
C GLN A 92 0.90 -3.60 -4.56
N TYR A 93 2.05 -4.14 -4.20
CA TYR A 93 3.30 -3.63 -4.73
C TYR A 93 3.67 -4.27 -6.06
N GLN A 94 4.45 -3.54 -6.86
CA GLN A 94 4.96 -3.94 -8.16
C GLN A 94 3.86 -4.48 -9.09
N CYS A 95 2.76 -3.76 -9.26
CA CYS A 95 1.65 -4.16 -10.11
C CYS A 95 1.28 -3.08 -11.13
N ALA A 96 0.54 -3.47 -12.18
CA ALA A 96 -0.06 -2.53 -13.10
C ALA A 96 -0.97 -1.55 -12.37
N ASN A 97 -0.97 -0.28 -12.79
CA ASN A 97 -1.71 0.79 -12.14
C ASN A 97 -2.14 1.89 -13.11
N ILE A 98 -3.16 2.67 -12.73
CA ILE A 98 -3.67 3.82 -13.48
C ILE A 98 -3.88 4.97 -12.51
N SER A 99 -3.38 6.15 -12.85
CA SER A 99 -3.71 7.40 -12.17
C SER A 99 -4.68 8.24 -12.99
N MET A 100 -5.77 8.70 -12.37
CA MET A 100 -6.78 9.55 -12.99
C MET A 100 -7.10 10.75 -12.11
N HIS A 101 -7.36 11.90 -12.71
CA HIS A 101 -7.76 13.11 -11.99
C HIS A 101 -9.03 13.72 -12.57
N SER A 102 -9.92 14.11 -11.67
CA SER A 102 -11.07 14.95 -11.97
C SER A 102 -10.80 16.38 -11.58
N ASP A 103 -10.73 17.28 -12.56
CA ASP A 103 -10.57 18.72 -12.34
C ASP A 103 -11.79 19.31 -11.64
N SER A 104 -13.00 18.87 -12.04
CA SER A 104 -14.26 19.39 -11.49
C SER A 104 -14.45 19.07 -10.01
N MET A 105 -13.92 17.93 -9.55
CA MET A 105 -13.99 17.49 -8.15
C MET A 105 -12.68 17.71 -7.39
N ASN A 106 -11.58 18.02 -8.06
CA ASN A 106 -10.22 18.01 -7.53
C ASN A 106 -9.90 16.69 -6.80
N GLU A 107 -10.25 15.55 -7.40
CA GLU A 107 -10.04 14.23 -6.84
C GLU A 107 -9.06 13.42 -7.68
N MET A 108 -8.21 12.63 -7.00
CA MET A 108 -7.36 11.62 -7.64
C MET A 108 -7.89 10.23 -7.40
N TYR A 109 -7.78 9.38 -8.41
CA TYR A 109 -8.11 7.96 -8.37
C TYR A 109 -6.90 7.16 -8.86
N ASN A 110 -6.35 6.33 -7.99
CA ASN A 110 -5.23 5.47 -8.30
C ASN A 110 -5.69 4.02 -8.22
N LEU A 111 -5.74 3.32 -9.34
CA LEU A 111 -6.14 1.93 -9.44
C LEU A 111 -4.92 1.02 -9.41
N PHE A 112 -5.02 -0.10 -8.71
CA PHE A 112 -3.99 -1.13 -8.60
C PHE A 112 -4.57 -2.49 -8.95
N PHE A 113 -3.86 -3.28 -9.76
CA PHE A 113 -4.38 -4.52 -10.34
C PHE A 113 -3.57 -5.74 -9.88
N GLY A 114 -4.10 -6.51 -8.93
CA GLY A 114 -3.46 -7.74 -8.45
C GLY A 114 -2.13 -7.50 -7.75
N GLY A 115 -1.11 -8.27 -8.11
CA GLY A 115 0.20 -8.22 -7.47
C GLY A 115 0.26 -9.05 -6.19
N MET A 116 1.02 -8.55 -5.23
CA MET A 116 1.18 -9.17 -3.91
C MET A 116 0.76 -8.20 -2.82
N SER A 117 0.16 -8.72 -1.74
CA SER A 117 -0.35 -7.89 -0.66
C SER A 117 -0.31 -8.61 0.68
N GLN A 118 0.03 -7.89 1.76
CA GLN A 118 -0.03 -8.42 3.12
C GLN A 118 -1.48 -8.58 3.61
N TYR A 119 -2.43 -7.86 3.00
CA TYR A 119 -3.83 -7.93 3.38
C TYR A 119 -4.69 -8.26 2.16
N TYR A 120 -5.71 -9.06 2.39
CA TYR A 120 -6.76 -9.34 1.41
C TYR A 120 -8.12 -9.43 2.10
N GLU A 121 -9.17 -9.21 1.33
CA GLU A 121 -10.54 -9.36 1.84
C GLU A 121 -11.02 -10.78 1.59
N ASN A 122 -11.64 -11.40 2.60
CA ASN A 122 -12.30 -12.68 2.50
C ASN A 122 -13.61 -12.66 3.30
N ALA A 123 -14.72 -12.89 2.61
CA ALA A 123 -16.08 -12.91 3.18
C ALA A 123 -16.41 -11.65 4.02
N GLY A 124 -16.04 -10.48 3.52
CA GLY A 124 -16.27 -9.18 4.17
C GLY A 124 -15.28 -8.84 5.29
N GLN A 125 -14.27 -9.66 5.51
CA GLN A 125 -13.25 -9.42 6.53
C GLN A 125 -11.89 -9.17 5.92
N LEU A 126 -11.18 -8.16 6.43
CA LEU A 126 -9.80 -7.90 6.07
C LEU A 126 -8.89 -8.90 6.80
N ILE A 127 -8.21 -9.76 6.04
CA ILE A 127 -7.30 -10.79 6.54
C ILE A 127 -5.87 -10.29 6.35
N GLN A 128 -5.04 -10.41 7.40
CA GLN A 128 -3.60 -10.21 7.33
C GLN A 128 -2.90 -11.55 7.11
N ASP A 129 -1.96 -11.58 6.15
CA ASP A 129 -1.05 -12.70 5.93
C ASP A 129 0.37 -12.15 5.74
N ASP A 130 1.24 -12.38 6.71
CA ASP A 130 2.62 -11.88 6.72
C ASP A 130 3.53 -12.62 5.72
N ASN A 131 3.04 -13.66 5.06
CA ASN A 131 3.72 -14.27 3.92
C ASN A 131 3.51 -13.49 2.62
N VAL A 132 2.73 -12.42 2.67
CA VAL A 132 2.51 -11.47 1.57
C VAL A 132 2.10 -12.19 0.28
N PRO A 133 0.91 -12.80 0.25
CA PRO A 133 0.47 -13.63 -0.85
C PRO A 133 0.22 -12.86 -2.15
N PHE A 134 0.20 -13.58 -3.26
CA PHE A 134 -0.44 -13.10 -4.49
C PHE A 134 -1.93 -12.89 -4.28
N VAL A 135 -2.47 -11.79 -4.81
CA VAL A 135 -3.87 -11.42 -4.67
C VAL A 135 -4.53 -11.23 -6.03
N LYS A 136 -5.86 -11.33 -6.06
CA LYS A 136 -6.69 -11.04 -7.24
C LYS A 136 -7.33 -9.66 -7.16
N THR A 137 -7.19 -9.01 -6.03
CA THR A 137 -7.85 -7.74 -5.69
C THR A 137 -7.54 -6.66 -6.72
N ILE A 138 -8.56 -5.91 -7.11
CA ILE A 138 -8.41 -4.61 -7.76
C ILE A 138 -8.82 -3.58 -6.74
N ALA A 139 -7.91 -2.65 -6.42
CA ALA A 139 -8.13 -1.61 -5.44
C ALA A 139 -8.04 -0.22 -6.04
N CYS A 140 -8.69 0.74 -5.39
CA CYS A 140 -8.62 2.15 -5.73
C CYS A 140 -8.25 2.96 -4.50
N VAL A 141 -7.18 3.74 -4.58
CA VAL A 141 -6.89 4.80 -3.62
C VAL A 141 -7.41 6.11 -4.17
N LYS A 142 -8.44 6.64 -3.51
CA LYS A 142 -9.04 7.94 -3.81
C LYS A 142 -8.47 9.02 -2.88
N ARG A 143 -8.00 10.12 -3.44
CA ARG A 143 -7.60 11.34 -2.72
C ARG A 143 -8.68 12.41 -2.93
N ALA A 144 -9.25 12.90 -1.84
CA ALA A 144 -10.22 14.00 -1.82
C ALA A 144 -9.53 15.37 -2.03
N PRO A 145 -10.30 16.46 -2.32
CA PRO A 145 -9.76 17.83 -2.44
C PRO A 145 -8.97 18.30 -1.22
N THR A 146 -9.33 17.79 -0.04
CA THR A 146 -8.68 18.08 1.25
C THR A 146 -7.33 17.39 1.44
N GLY A 147 -6.92 16.50 0.51
CA GLY A 147 -5.75 15.66 0.65
C GLY A 147 -6.00 14.34 1.39
N ILE A 148 -7.18 14.14 1.98
CA ILE A 148 -7.54 12.88 2.65
C ILE A 148 -7.60 11.76 1.62
N MET A 149 -6.94 10.64 1.94
CA MET A 149 -6.93 9.44 1.13
C MET A 149 -7.75 8.33 1.76
N ASN A 150 -8.46 7.56 0.93
CA ASN A 150 -9.20 6.37 1.31
C ASN A 150 -8.92 5.25 0.31
N GLU A 151 -8.85 4.01 0.78
CA GLU A 151 -8.69 2.82 -0.05
C GLU A 151 -10.00 2.05 -0.15
N TYR A 152 -10.31 1.61 -1.37
CA TYR A 152 -11.51 0.86 -1.70
C TYR A 152 -11.15 -0.41 -2.47
N LYS A 153 -11.77 -1.54 -2.11
CA LYS A 153 -11.79 -2.72 -2.96
C LYS A 153 -12.88 -2.55 -4.01
N LEU A 154 -12.56 -2.81 -5.27
CA LEU A 154 -13.55 -2.89 -6.33
C LEU A 154 -14.29 -4.24 -6.27
N PRO A 155 -15.56 -4.31 -6.76
CA PRO A 155 -16.35 -5.54 -6.74
C PRO A 155 -15.85 -6.61 -7.73
N ILE A 156 -14.97 -6.23 -8.64
CA ILE A 156 -14.34 -7.12 -9.62
C ILE A 156 -12.93 -7.50 -9.19
N GLU A 157 -12.47 -8.68 -9.59
CA GLU A 157 -11.13 -9.20 -9.33
C GLU A 157 -10.46 -9.66 -10.62
N LEU A 158 -9.14 -9.81 -10.58
CA LEU A 158 -8.41 -10.49 -11.64
C LEU A 158 -8.82 -11.98 -11.70
N PRO A 159 -8.76 -12.62 -12.88
CA PRO A 159 -9.23 -14.00 -13.04
C PRO A 159 -8.39 -15.05 -12.29
N SER A 160 -7.15 -14.70 -11.95
CA SER A 160 -6.22 -15.58 -11.21
C SER A 160 -5.24 -14.75 -10.39
N PHE A 161 -4.35 -15.39 -9.63
CA PHE A 161 -3.25 -14.74 -8.89
C PHE A 161 -2.19 -14.26 -9.88
N LEU A 162 -2.31 -13.03 -10.33
CA LEU A 162 -1.44 -12.41 -11.33
C LEU A 162 -1.28 -10.91 -11.08
N GLY A 163 -0.45 -10.27 -11.86
CA GLY A 163 -0.26 -8.82 -11.82
C GLY A 163 1.07 -8.38 -11.21
N ALA A 164 1.77 -9.23 -10.43
CA ALA A 164 3.11 -8.89 -9.93
C ALA A 164 4.08 -8.72 -11.11
N GLY A 165 4.74 -7.54 -11.17
CA GLY A 165 5.64 -7.18 -12.28
C GLY A 165 4.92 -6.89 -13.61
N SER A 166 3.60 -6.68 -13.61
CA SER A 166 2.85 -6.27 -14.80
C SER A 166 2.85 -4.76 -14.96
N GLU A 167 2.70 -4.32 -16.22
CA GLU A 167 2.63 -2.91 -16.60
C GLU A 167 1.28 -2.57 -17.20
N PHE A 168 0.83 -1.33 -16.99
CA PHE A 168 -0.34 -0.80 -17.67
C PHE A 168 0.08 0.05 -18.87
N ILE A 169 -0.46 -0.28 -20.04
CA ILE A 169 -0.24 0.45 -21.29
C ILE A 169 -1.53 1.20 -21.63
N PRO A 170 -1.56 2.54 -21.51
CA PRO A 170 -2.77 3.32 -21.74
C PRO A 170 -3.18 3.31 -23.23
N ASP A 171 -4.48 3.50 -23.49
CA ASP A 171 -4.95 3.79 -24.85
C ASP A 171 -4.59 5.24 -25.22
N ASN A 172 -3.82 5.42 -26.29
CA ASN A 172 -3.34 6.72 -26.74
C ASN A 172 -4.45 7.66 -27.27
N ASN A 173 -5.66 7.16 -27.44
CA ASN A 173 -6.81 7.98 -27.84
C ASN A 173 -7.43 8.75 -26.67
N LEU A 174 -7.01 8.47 -25.45
CA LEU A 174 -7.47 9.17 -24.25
C LEU A 174 -6.70 10.46 -24.00
N SER A 175 -7.31 11.35 -23.23
CA SER A 175 -6.70 12.63 -22.86
C SER A 175 -5.93 12.52 -21.55
N PHE A 176 -4.67 12.94 -21.56
CA PHE A 176 -3.78 12.92 -20.40
C PHE A 176 -3.27 14.33 -20.05
N TYR A 177 -2.92 14.51 -18.78
CA TYR A 177 -2.04 15.58 -18.35
C TYR A 177 -0.61 15.32 -18.86
N ARG A 178 0.24 16.34 -18.82
CA ARG A 178 1.62 16.24 -19.28
C ARG A 178 2.42 15.13 -18.57
N ASN A 179 2.13 14.88 -17.31
CA ASN A 179 2.77 13.85 -16.49
C ASN A 179 2.17 12.44 -16.64
N GLY A 180 1.22 12.26 -17.56
CA GLY A 180 0.62 10.94 -17.84
C GLY A 180 -0.61 10.58 -16.99
N VAL A 181 -1.08 11.47 -16.12
CA VAL A 181 -2.35 11.29 -15.40
C VAL A 181 -3.51 11.39 -16.39
N LEU A 182 -4.43 10.41 -16.38
CA LEU A 182 -5.61 10.40 -17.22
C LEU A 182 -6.62 11.46 -16.78
N LYS A 183 -7.15 12.24 -17.72
CA LYS A 183 -8.20 13.26 -17.45
C LYS A 183 -9.55 12.58 -17.31
N TYR A 184 -9.96 12.31 -16.06
CA TYR A 184 -11.22 11.62 -15.77
C TYR A 184 -12.44 12.33 -16.35
N ASP A 185 -12.50 13.65 -16.27
CA ASP A 185 -13.66 14.43 -16.73
C ASP A 185 -13.82 14.41 -18.25
N SER A 186 -12.77 14.13 -19.00
CA SER A 186 -12.80 14.00 -20.45
C SER A 186 -13.34 12.63 -20.93
N LEU A 187 -13.46 11.66 -20.04
CA LEU A 187 -14.01 10.35 -20.39
C LEU A 187 -15.51 10.47 -20.69
N PRO A 188 -16.01 9.84 -21.75
CA PRO A 188 -17.44 9.77 -22.02
C PRO A 188 -18.20 9.00 -20.92
N ASN A 189 -19.48 9.25 -20.81
CA ASN A 189 -20.37 8.55 -19.85
C ASN A 189 -20.78 7.18 -20.38
N ASP A 190 -19.82 6.34 -20.69
CA ASP A 190 -20.01 5.00 -21.25
C ASP A 190 -18.84 4.09 -20.83
N THR A 191 -18.86 2.87 -21.31
CA THR A 191 -17.73 1.93 -21.20
C THR A 191 -16.66 2.32 -22.19
N ILE A 192 -15.47 2.64 -21.67
CA ILE A 192 -14.33 3.05 -22.49
C ILE A 192 -13.13 2.15 -22.25
N LEU A 193 -12.43 1.76 -23.29
CA LEU A 193 -11.13 1.10 -23.19
C LEU A 193 -10.10 2.08 -22.64
N ALA A 194 -9.60 1.80 -21.43
CA ALA A 194 -8.55 2.62 -20.80
C ALA A 194 -7.15 2.24 -21.26
N GLY A 195 -6.96 0.96 -21.57
CA GLY A 195 -5.67 0.42 -22.02
C GLY A 195 -5.57 -1.07 -21.78
N TYR A 196 -4.35 -1.52 -21.58
CA TYR A 196 -4.01 -2.94 -21.51
C TYR A 196 -3.08 -3.22 -20.33
N ILE A 197 -3.25 -4.36 -19.67
CA ILE A 197 -2.27 -4.91 -18.73
C ILE A 197 -1.48 -5.97 -19.46
N TYR A 198 -0.16 -5.87 -19.37
CA TYR A 198 0.80 -6.72 -20.07
C TYR A 198 1.90 -7.22 -19.13
N GLY A 199 2.34 -8.46 -19.34
CA GLY A 199 3.47 -9.06 -18.63
C GLY A 199 3.15 -9.45 -17.18
N GLY A 200 4.21 -9.53 -16.40
CA GLY A 200 4.13 -9.95 -15.00
C GLY A 200 4.12 -11.44 -14.78
N ILE A 201 3.83 -11.82 -13.55
CA ILE A 201 3.90 -13.19 -13.04
C ILE A 201 2.49 -13.67 -12.68
N THR A 202 2.16 -14.91 -13.03
CA THR A 202 1.01 -15.64 -12.49
C THR A 202 1.47 -16.70 -11.49
N SER A 203 0.68 -16.92 -10.44
CA SER A 203 0.91 -17.92 -9.42
C SER A 203 -0.25 -18.93 -9.37
N PRO A 204 0.04 -20.24 -9.16
CA PRO A 204 -1.00 -21.26 -8.99
C PRO A 204 -1.68 -21.17 -7.62
N SER A 205 -1.04 -20.53 -6.62
CA SER A 205 -1.55 -20.38 -5.26
C SER A 205 -1.12 -19.05 -4.64
N PRO A 206 -1.79 -18.58 -3.57
CA PRO A 206 -1.44 -17.30 -2.94
C PRO A 206 0.01 -17.26 -2.43
N ASN A 207 0.45 -18.29 -1.70
CA ASN A 207 1.71 -18.33 -0.94
C ASN A 207 2.77 -19.26 -1.55
N VAL A 208 2.94 -19.22 -2.87
CA VAL A 208 3.83 -20.15 -3.58
C VAL A 208 5.29 -20.10 -3.10
N PHE A 209 5.79 -18.94 -2.70
CA PHE A 209 7.18 -18.79 -2.23
C PHE A 209 7.43 -19.40 -0.84
N ASN A 210 6.39 -19.53 -0.02
CA ASN A 210 6.48 -20.01 1.36
C ASN A 210 6.13 -21.50 1.51
N THR A 211 5.60 -22.13 0.47
CA THR A 211 5.20 -23.54 0.50
C THR A 211 6.29 -24.49 0.02
N GLY A 212 7.48 -24.01 -0.29
CA GLY A 212 8.57 -24.82 -0.87
C GLY A 212 8.29 -25.28 -2.31
N MET A 213 7.22 -24.83 -2.94
CA MET A 213 6.86 -25.13 -4.33
C MET A 213 7.69 -24.33 -5.35
N MET A 214 8.93 -24.03 -5.03
CA MET A 214 9.87 -23.45 -5.98
C MET A 214 10.33 -24.56 -6.94
N GLY A 215 9.66 -24.66 -8.08
CA GLY A 215 9.96 -25.68 -9.10
C GLY A 215 9.00 -25.56 -10.27
N SER A 216 8.85 -26.62 -11.06
CA SER A 216 7.98 -26.67 -12.25
C SER A 216 6.49 -26.33 -12.02
N ASN A 217 6.04 -26.32 -10.78
CA ASN A 217 4.69 -25.93 -10.35
C ASN A 217 4.64 -24.54 -9.69
N GLY A 218 5.71 -23.77 -9.75
CA GLY A 218 5.81 -22.44 -9.20
C GLY A 218 5.17 -21.36 -10.07
N THR A 219 5.65 -20.13 -9.91
CA THR A 219 5.21 -19.01 -10.74
C THR A 219 5.66 -19.15 -12.20
N SER A 220 4.90 -18.55 -13.12
CA SER A 220 5.25 -18.46 -14.53
C SER A 220 4.94 -17.06 -15.08
N SER A 221 5.50 -16.72 -16.23
CA SER A 221 5.17 -15.49 -16.93
C SER A 221 3.71 -15.53 -17.40
N VAL A 222 3.04 -14.38 -17.33
CA VAL A 222 1.70 -14.20 -17.89
C VAL A 222 1.82 -14.16 -19.43
N ASN A 223 1.05 -15.00 -20.12
CA ASN A 223 1.02 -15.11 -21.58
C ASN A 223 -0.20 -14.44 -22.22
N SER A 224 -0.93 -13.65 -21.44
CA SER A 224 -2.17 -12.98 -21.85
C SER A 224 -2.05 -11.48 -21.74
N ILE A 225 -2.76 -10.76 -22.59
CA ILE A 225 -2.95 -9.31 -22.49
C ILE A 225 -4.39 -9.07 -22.06
N PHE A 226 -4.58 -8.28 -20.99
CA PHE A 226 -5.91 -7.94 -20.49
C PHE A 226 -6.31 -6.54 -20.94
N ARG A 227 -7.51 -6.41 -21.47
CA ARG A 227 -8.11 -5.12 -21.75
C ARG A 227 -8.73 -4.56 -20.47
N VAL A 228 -8.44 -3.32 -20.16
CA VAL A 228 -9.01 -2.61 -19.02
C VAL A 228 -10.04 -1.62 -19.52
N TYR A 229 -11.27 -1.77 -19.05
CA TYR A 229 -12.37 -0.86 -19.36
C TYR A 229 -12.75 -0.06 -18.12
N ILE A 230 -12.96 1.23 -18.27
CA ILE A 230 -13.54 2.11 -17.27
C ILE A 230 -15.03 2.27 -17.62
N VAL A 231 -15.91 2.04 -16.64
CA VAL A 231 -17.33 2.31 -16.72
C VAL A 231 -17.62 3.51 -15.85
N LYS A 232 -17.77 4.68 -16.46
CA LYS A 232 -18.16 5.92 -15.78
C LYS A 232 -19.65 5.84 -15.48
N ASN A 233 -20.09 6.20 -14.30
CA ASN A 233 -21.49 6.10 -13.83
C ASN A 233 -21.99 4.68 -13.51
N ALA A 234 -21.09 3.70 -13.32
CA ALA A 234 -21.51 2.47 -12.69
C ALA A 234 -22.03 2.78 -11.28
N VAL A 235 -23.23 2.33 -10.95
CA VAL A 235 -23.75 2.40 -9.59
C VAL A 235 -22.95 1.42 -8.75
N THR A 236 -21.94 1.93 -8.04
CA THR A 236 -21.09 1.13 -7.18
C THR A 236 -21.66 1.13 -5.76
N SER A 237 -22.66 0.28 -5.50
CA SER A 237 -23.17 0.05 -4.14
C SER A 237 -22.22 -0.79 -3.27
N ASP A 238 -21.18 -1.39 -3.85
CA ASP A 238 -20.39 -2.45 -3.22
C ASP A 238 -18.91 -2.07 -3.00
N LEU A 239 -18.55 -0.78 -3.01
CA LEU A 239 -17.22 -0.34 -2.66
C LEU A 239 -16.97 -0.53 -1.15
N ILE A 240 -16.05 -1.41 -0.80
CA ILE A 240 -15.65 -1.61 0.59
C ILE A 240 -14.55 -0.58 0.92
N ASN A 241 -14.90 0.39 1.77
CA ASN A 241 -13.92 1.35 2.30
C ASN A 241 -13.10 0.67 3.42
N ILE A 242 -11.79 0.59 3.24
CA ILE A 242 -10.88 -0.12 4.14
C ILE A 242 -10.06 0.83 5.02
N SER A 243 -9.95 2.11 4.63
CA SER A 243 -8.98 3.02 5.24
C SER A 243 -9.48 3.85 6.43
N SER A 244 -10.51 3.45 7.13
CA SER A 244 -11.03 4.20 8.29
C SER A 244 -10.19 4.11 9.57
N ASN A 245 -8.88 3.84 9.47
CA ASN A 245 -8.04 3.64 10.65
C ASN A 245 -7.17 4.86 10.96
N PRO A 246 -7.35 5.50 12.15
CA PRO A 246 -6.60 6.69 12.55
C PRO A 246 -5.12 6.42 12.90
N PHE A 247 -4.71 5.15 13.02
CA PHE A 247 -3.33 4.72 13.23
C PHE A 247 -2.95 3.70 12.19
N LEU A 248 -1.75 3.87 11.60
CA LEU A 248 -1.08 2.78 10.90
C LEU A 248 -0.62 1.75 11.93
N LEU A 249 -1.38 0.68 12.11
CA LEU A 249 -1.07 -0.39 13.04
C LEU A 249 -0.85 -1.70 12.29
N GLN A 250 0.38 -2.19 12.33
CA GLN A 250 0.75 -3.54 11.89
C GLN A 250 1.10 -4.41 13.09
N VAL A 251 0.64 -5.65 13.10
CA VAL A 251 0.87 -6.62 14.17
C VAL A 251 1.34 -7.92 13.54
N PHE A 252 2.53 -8.39 13.91
CA PHE A 252 3.15 -9.58 13.32
C PHE A 252 4.10 -10.32 14.28
N PRO A 253 4.34 -11.63 14.06
CA PRO A 253 3.62 -12.50 13.15
C PRO A 253 2.16 -12.68 13.57
N ASN A 254 1.29 -12.91 12.60
CA ASN A 254 -0.09 -13.27 12.86
C ASN A 254 -0.51 -14.38 11.87
N PRO A 255 -0.68 -15.64 12.30
CA PRO A 255 -0.64 -16.14 13.69
C PRO A 255 0.74 -16.06 14.38
N SER A 256 0.74 -16.05 15.71
CA SER A 256 1.94 -15.97 16.55
C SER A 256 1.99 -17.11 17.56
N SER A 257 3.20 -17.61 17.86
CA SER A 257 3.44 -18.58 18.94
C SER A 257 3.76 -17.95 20.29
N GLY A 258 3.48 -16.64 20.46
CA GLY A 258 3.58 -15.95 21.77
C GLY A 258 4.20 -14.55 21.71
N LYS A 259 5.30 -14.33 20.97
CA LYS A 259 5.88 -13.01 20.80
C LYS A 259 5.25 -12.31 19.61
N VAL A 260 4.74 -11.09 19.82
CA VAL A 260 4.12 -10.26 18.81
C VAL A 260 4.89 -8.96 18.69
N ASN A 261 5.19 -8.55 17.48
CA ASN A 261 5.73 -7.23 17.18
C ASN A 261 4.58 -6.34 16.69
N ILE A 262 4.65 -5.08 17.08
CA ILE A 262 3.69 -4.05 16.75
C ILE A 262 4.47 -2.92 16.09
N ILE A 263 4.06 -2.49 14.90
CA ILE A 263 4.51 -1.24 14.28
C ILE A 263 3.34 -0.29 14.24
N PHE A 264 3.54 0.93 14.69
CA PHE A 264 2.55 2.00 14.61
C PHE A 264 3.23 3.34 14.37
N TYR A 265 2.44 4.33 13.95
CA TYR A 265 2.94 5.66 13.65
C TYR A 265 2.25 6.69 14.57
N THR A 266 3.04 7.65 15.06
CA THR A 266 2.54 8.81 15.80
C THR A 266 2.83 10.09 15.03
N ASP A 267 1.91 11.07 15.09
CA ASP A 267 2.08 12.37 14.38
C ASP A 267 2.94 13.35 15.19
N THR A 268 2.89 13.26 16.51
CA THR A 268 3.59 14.18 17.45
C THR A 268 3.94 13.43 18.74
N ASP A 269 4.72 14.07 19.61
CA ASP A 269 5.04 13.54 20.95
C ASP A 269 3.76 13.29 21.72
N LYS A 270 3.50 12.03 22.04
CA LYS A 270 2.28 11.58 22.71
C LYS A 270 2.57 10.43 23.66
N GLU A 271 1.69 10.32 24.67
CA GLU A 271 1.54 9.11 25.45
C GLU A 271 0.70 8.10 24.66
N VAL A 272 1.18 6.86 24.61
CA VAL A 272 0.51 5.75 23.93
C VAL A 272 0.38 4.58 24.89
N GLU A 273 -0.82 4.05 25.04
CA GLU A 273 -1.08 2.80 25.73
C GLU A 273 -1.33 1.67 24.72
N VAL A 274 -0.56 0.59 24.85
CA VAL A 274 -0.78 -0.65 24.09
C VAL A 274 -1.38 -1.67 25.05
N SER A 275 -2.48 -2.30 24.68
CA SER A 275 -3.14 -3.32 25.49
C SER A 275 -3.46 -4.58 24.68
N LEU A 276 -3.40 -5.74 25.31
CA LEU A 276 -3.82 -7.02 24.77
C LEU A 276 -5.00 -7.55 25.59
N ARG A 277 -6.09 -7.87 24.92
CA ARG A 277 -7.30 -8.45 25.52
C ARG A 277 -7.62 -9.81 24.89
N ASN A 278 -8.18 -10.70 25.68
CA ASN A 278 -8.71 -11.96 25.18
C ASN A 278 -10.08 -11.77 24.49
N GLN A 279 -10.65 -12.86 23.99
CA GLN A 279 -11.93 -12.85 23.28
C GLN A 279 -13.12 -12.42 24.18
N SER A 280 -12.99 -12.57 25.51
CA SER A 280 -13.99 -12.12 26.49
C SER A 280 -13.82 -10.64 26.87
N GLY A 281 -12.82 -9.93 26.30
CA GLY A 281 -12.52 -8.54 26.62
C GLY A 281 -11.65 -8.34 27.88
N GLU A 282 -11.22 -9.41 28.54
CA GLU A 282 -10.36 -9.36 29.72
C GLU A 282 -8.96 -8.87 29.33
N LEU A 283 -8.40 -7.94 30.11
CA LEU A 283 -7.05 -7.42 29.89
C LEU A 283 -6.02 -8.48 30.30
N VAL A 284 -5.22 -8.88 29.31
CA VAL A 284 -4.16 -9.89 29.48
C VAL A 284 -2.81 -9.22 29.72
N TRP A 285 -2.60 -8.07 29.09
CA TRP A 285 -1.37 -7.32 29.20
C TRP A 285 -1.59 -5.87 28.76
N SER A 286 -0.87 -4.92 29.36
CA SER A 286 -0.79 -3.54 28.85
C SER A 286 0.56 -2.92 29.19
N GLU A 287 0.97 -1.94 28.38
CA GLU A 287 2.15 -1.12 28.59
C GLU A 287 1.90 0.31 28.11
N ARG A 288 2.39 1.28 28.89
CA ARG A 288 2.35 2.71 28.55
C ARG A 288 3.72 3.20 28.14
N MET A 289 3.73 3.93 27.06
CA MET A 289 4.90 4.59 26.51
C MET A 289 4.67 6.10 26.58
N ASN A 290 5.53 6.79 27.32
CA ASN A 290 5.45 8.24 27.50
C ASN A 290 6.36 8.93 26.48
N SER A 291 5.92 10.04 25.91
CA SER A 291 6.71 10.95 25.08
C SER A 291 7.35 10.29 23.87
N LEU A 292 6.57 9.56 23.08
CA LEU A 292 7.01 9.07 21.77
C LEU A 292 7.08 10.23 20.79
N SER A 293 8.23 10.42 20.16
CA SER A 293 8.40 11.38 19.06
C SER A 293 7.51 11.02 17.87
N GLY A 294 7.22 11.97 17.00
CA GLY A 294 6.54 11.68 15.72
C GLY A 294 7.33 10.68 14.87
N GLY A 295 6.66 9.76 14.21
CA GLY A 295 7.26 8.75 13.33
C GLY A 295 6.83 7.31 13.60
N ALA A 296 7.61 6.38 13.01
CA ALA A 296 7.38 4.95 13.15
C ALA A 296 7.99 4.40 14.45
N HIS A 297 7.20 3.63 15.18
CA HIS A 297 7.62 2.95 16.40
C HIS A 297 7.44 1.45 16.26
N LYS A 298 8.46 0.68 16.68
CA LYS A 298 8.37 -0.77 16.82
C LYS A 298 8.37 -1.15 18.27
N PHE A 299 7.40 -1.91 18.68
CA PHE A 299 7.27 -2.46 20.02
C PHE A 299 7.13 -3.99 19.96
N SER A 300 7.74 -4.70 20.90
CA SER A 300 7.63 -6.16 20.99
C SER A 300 6.90 -6.53 22.26
N CYS A 301 5.69 -7.04 22.12
CA CYS A 301 4.91 -7.60 23.20
C CYS A 301 5.24 -9.09 23.35
N SER A 302 5.66 -9.47 24.55
CA SER A 302 5.83 -10.87 24.95
C SER A 302 4.93 -11.11 26.15
N PRO A 303 3.63 -11.30 25.96
CA PRO A 303 2.74 -11.58 27.06
C PRO A 303 3.21 -12.83 27.79
N ASN A 304 2.96 -12.91 29.09
CA ASN A 304 3.42 -14.00 29.95
C ASN A 304 3.26 -15.37 29.27
N LYS A 305 4.18 -16.29 29.52
CA LYS A 305 4.37 -17.61 28.89
C LYS A 305 3.14 -18.55 28.84
N ASN A 306 1.97 -18.10 29.28
CA ASN A 306 0.77 -18.92 29.46
C ASN A 306 -0.43 -18.46 28.62
N LEU A 307 -0.21 -17.78 27.47
CA LEU A 307 -1.33 -17.49 26.59
C LEU A 307 -1.92 -18.79 26.05
N ILE A 308 -3.20 -18.97 26.25
CA ILE A 308 -3.96 -20.08 25.66
C ILE A 308 -4.13 -19.81 24.16
N PRO A 309 -3.90 -20.79 23.27
CA PRO A 309 -4.20 -20.63 21.87
C PRO A 309 -5.61 -20.10 21.62
N GLY A 310 -5.74 -19.10 20.78
CA GLY A 310 -7.02 -18.46 20.51
C GLY A 310 -6.91 -17.06 19.91
N SER A 311 -8.04 -16.39 19.78
CA SER A 311 -8.11 -15.02 19.28
C SER A 311 -7.92 -14.02 20.41
N TYR A 312 -7.08 -13.01 20.14
CA TYR A 312 -6.83 -11.88 21.01
C TYR A 312 -6.97 -10.58 20.24
N PHE A 313 -7.05 -9.46 20.95
CA PHE A 313 -7.19 -8.14 20.40
C PHE A 313 -6.10 -7.23 20.96
N ILE A 314 -5.23 -6.72 20.10
CA ILE A 314 -4.28 -5.66 20.43
C ILE A 314 -4.93 -4.33 20.14
N SER A 315 -4.93 -3.45 21.13
CA SER A 315 -5.41 -2.08 21.00
C SER A 315 -4.30 -1.09 21.28
N ILE A 316 -4.28 0.00 20.53
CA ILE A 316 -3.45 1.17 20.76
C ILE A 316 -4.36 2.36 21.05
N ASP A 317 -4.09 3.03 22.14
CA ASP A 317 -4.76 4.25 22.56
C ASP A 317 -3.75 5.40 22.67
N SER A 318 -4.09 6.55 22.08
CA SER A 318 -3.33 7.79 22.21
C SER A 318 -4.29 8.97 22.37
N GLY A 319 -4.87 9.08 23.54
CA GLY A 319 -5.84 10.12 23.87
C GLY A 319 -7.11 10.05 23.01
N SER A 320 -7.16 10.83 21.91
CA SER A 320 -8.32 10.90 21.02
C SER A 320 -8.38 9.81 19.95
N LYS A 321 -7.31 9.03 19.77
CA LYS A 321 -7.21 8.00 18.72
C LYS A 321 -7.15 6.61 19.34
N HIS A 322 -7.96 5.70 18.81
CA HIS A 322 -8.00 4.29 19.22
C HIS A 322 -8.01 3.39 18.00
N VAL A 323 -7.24 2.31 18.04
CA VAL A 323 -7.27 1.26 17.02
C VAL A 323 -7.09 -0.11 17.64
N THR A 324 -7.80 -1.09 17.12
CA THR A 324 -7.72 -2.49 17.55
C THR A 324 -7.44 -3.41 16.35
N ARG A 325 -6.59 -4.42 16.57
CA ARG A 325 -6.30 -5.50 15.62
C ARG A 325 -6.50 -6.86 16.28
N LYS A 326 -7.13 -7.76 15.53
CA LYS A 326 -7.23 -9.18 15.93
C LYS A 326 -5.91 -9.86 15.66
N ILE A 327 -5.43 -10.65 16.61
CA ILE A 327 -4.32 -11.58 16.45
C ILE A 327 -4.75 -12.99 16.82
N VAL A 328 -4.08 -13.96 16.26
CA VAL A 328 -4.29 -15.38 16.57
C VAL A 328 -3.02 -15.91 17.23
N ILE A 329 -3.17 -16.42 18.46
CA ILE A 329 -2.09 -17.13 19.16
C ILE A 329 -2.25 -18.63 18.89
N ILE A 330 -1.18 -19.23 18.48
CA ILE A 330 -1.06 -20.68 18.23
C ILE A 330 -0.06 -21.29 19.20
N LYS A 331 -0.06 -22.62 19.29
CA LYS A 331 0.94 -23.34 20.09
C LYS A 331 2.31 -23.31 19.44
#